data_b2a83644c182cb7357f386be82f279bc
#
_entry.id   b2a83644c182cb7357f386be82f279bc
#
_cell.length_a   1.000
_cell.length_b   1.000
_cell.length_c   1.000
_cell.angle_alpha   90.00
_cell.angle_beta   90.00
_cell.angle_gamma   90.00
#
_symmetry.space_group_name_H-M   'P 1'
#
loop_
_entity.id
_entity.type
_entity.pdbx_description
1 polymer ?
#
loop_
_entity_poly.entity_id
_entity_poly.type
_entity_poly.pdbx_seq_one_letter_code
_entity_poly.pdbx_strand_id
1 'polypeptide(L)'
;LQLMSGSKKGGGDNRQQEISDISRSLKALARELHAPVTALSQLSRACETRQDHRPMLSDLRESGAIEQDADVVMFLYRDDYYNKDTEHPNEAEVIIAKQRNGPIGTVTLIWKPEYTKFVNAARPQGGGQDA
;
A
#
# COMPACT_ATOMS: atom_id res chain seq x y z
N LEU A 1 8.06 -6.68 -3.82
CA LEU A 1 8.23 -6.83 -5.28
C LEU A 1 9.61 -6.42 -5.75
N GLN A 2 10.13 -5.29 -5.28
CA GLN A 2 11.40 -4.75 -5.74
C GLN A 2 12.60 -5.63 -5.38
N LEU A 3 12.47 -6.50 -4.40
CA LEU A 3 13.51 -7.46 -4.00
C LEU A 3 13.44 -8.77 -4.77
N MET A 4 12.38 -9.02 -5.53
CA MET A 4 12.25 -10.20 -6.38
C MET A 4 13.11 -10.03 -7.64
N SER A 5 13.66 -11.13 -8.11
CA SER A 5 14.45 -11.16 -9.34
C SER A 5 13.66 -11.82 -10.47
N GLY A 6 13.66 -11.18 -11.63
CA GLY A 6 13.16 -11.77 -12.86
C GLY A 6 14.23 -12.65 -13.54
N SER A 7 13.84 -13.33 -14.58
CA SER A 7 14.69 -14.28 -15.29
C SER A 7 15.75 -13.65 -16.22
N LYS A 8 15.82 -12.32 -16.30
CA LYS A 8 16.76 -11.62 -17.19
C LYS A 8 17.69 -10.71 -16.43
N LYS A 9 18.99 -10.83 -16.68
CA LYS A 9 20.02 -9.92 -16.18
C LYS A 9 20.19 -8.75 -17.13
N GLY A 10 20.09 -7.50 -16.62
CA GLY A 10 20.35 -6.31 -17.41
C GLY A 10 20.12 -5.01 -16.65
N GLY A 11 20.68 -3.90 -17.12
CA GLY A 11 20.74 -2.61 -16.43
C GLY A 11 19.40 -1.86 -16.25
N GLY A 12 19.46 -0.60 -15.83
CA GLY A 12 18.35 0.21 -15.29
C GLY A 12 16.99 0.20 -16.00
N ASP A 13 16.95 0.20 -17.33
CA ASP A 13 15.69 0.12 -18.09
C ASP A 13 15.01 -1.25 -17.95
N ASN A 14 15.80 -2.27 -17.60
CA ASN A 14 15.30 -3.62 -17.40
C ASN A 14 14.59 -3.79 -16.03
N ARG A 15 14.84 -2.88 -15.08
CA ARG A 15 14.20 -2.97 -13.74
C ARG A 15 12.70 -2.72 -13.81
N GLN A 16 12.26 -1.71 -14.57
CA GLN A 16 10.83 -1.46 -14.81
C GLN A 16 10.19 -2.63 -15.53
N GLN A 17 10.86 -3.14 -16.56
CA GLN A 17 10.36 -4.29 -17.32
C GLN A 17 10.28 -5.54 -16.45
N GLU A 18 11.28 -5.77 -15.61
CA GLU A 18 11.32 -6.89 -14.68
C GLU A 18 10.16 -6.83 -13.68
N ILE A 19 9.89 -5.66 -13.08
CA ILE A 19 8.77 -5.46 -12.16
C ILE A 19 7.44 -5.64 -12.88
N SER A 20 7.33 -5.16 -14.12
CA SER A 20 6.13 -5.34 -14.93
C SER A 20 5.85 -6.83 -15.20
N ASP A 21 6.90 -7.60 -15.52
CA ASP A 21 6.77 -9.04 -15.76
C ASP A 21 6.35 -9.78 -14.48
N ILE A 22 6.94 -9.42 -13.34
CA ILE A 22 6.56 -9.98 -12.03
C ILE A 22 5.10 -9.66 -11.72
N SER A 23 4.67 -8.43 -11.91
CA SER A 23 3.29 -8.00 -11.64
C SER A 23 2.29 -8.81 -12.46
N ARG A 24 2.53 -8.97 -13.76
CA ARG A 24 1.68 -9.80 -14.63
C ARG A 24 1.66 -11.25 -14.21
N SER A 25 2.82 -11.80 -13.84
CA SER A 25 2.94 -13.17 -13.38
C SER A 25 2.14 -13.43 -12.10
N LEU A 26 2.15 -12.49 -11.17
CA LEU A 26 1.36 -12.57 -9.94
C LEU A 26 -0.16 -12.53 -10.24
N LYS A 27 -0.56 -11.70 -11.18
CA LYS A 27 -1.95 -11.62 -11.64
C LYS A 27 -2.39 -12.95 -12.27
N ALA A 28 -1.57 -13.51 -13.13
CA ALA A 28 -1.83 -14.81 -13.76
C ALA A 28 -1.91 -15.93 -12.71
N LEU A 29 -1.02 -15.92 -11.73
CA LEU A 29 -1.00 -16.88 -10.63
C LEU A 29 -2.28 -16.81 -9.80
N ALA A 30 -2.76 -15.61 -9.49
CA ALA A 30 -4.01 -15.42 -8.75
C ALA A 30 -5.19 -16.04 -9.49
N ARG A 31 -5.26 -15.85 -10.80
CA ARG A 31 -6.30 -16.44 -11.65
C ARG A 31 -6.21 -17.97 -11.70
N GLU A 32 -5.01 -18.49 -11.88
CA GLU A 32 -4.76 -19.93 -11.96
C GLU A 32 -5.11 -20.63 -10.65
N LEU A 33 -4.76 -20.05 -9.52
CA LEU A 33 -5.03 -20.60 -8.19
C LEU A 33 -6.45 -20.32 -7.69
N HIS A 34 -7.22 -19.48 -8.37
CA HIS A 34 -8.50 -18.97 -7.87
C HIS A 34 -8.40 -18.42 -6.44
N ALA A 35 -7.31 -17.68 -6.18
CA ALA A 35 -6.99 -17.15 -4.85
C ALA A 35 -6.49 -15.70 -4.94
N PRO A 36 -6.75 -14.89 -3.92
CA PRO A 36 -6.14 -13.57 -3.86
C PRO A 36 -4.64 -13.68 -3.62
N VAL A 37 -3.86 -12.84 -4.30
CA VAL A 37 -2.43 -12.71 -4.09
C VAL A 37 -2.16 -11.29 -3.58
N THR A 38 -1.56 -11.18 -2.40
CA THR A 38 -1.15 -9.91 -1.82
C THR A 38 0.36 -9.76 -1.95
N ALA A 39 0.80 -8.68 -2.58
CA ALA A 39 2.20 -8.38 -2.78
C ALA A 39 2.58 -7.10 -2.05
N LEU A 40 3.73 -7.09 -1.40
CA LEU A 40 4.30 -5.91 -0.75
C LEU A 40 5.22 -5.19 -1.73
N SER A 41 5.07 -3.89 -1.83
CA SER A 41 5.85 -3.04 -2.71
C SER A 41 6.40 -1.85 -1.93
N GLN A 42 7.66 -1.52 -2.18
CA GLN A 42 8.25 -0.30 -1.65
C GLN A 42 7.82 0.90 -2.49
N LEU A 43 7.67 2.05 -1.83
CA LEU A 43 7.36 3.31 -2.49
C LEU A 43 8.65 4.03 -2.92
N SER A 44 8.50 4.89 -3.91
CA SER A 44 9.55 5.84 -4.26
C SER A 44 9.83 6.77 -3.07
N ARG A 45 11.07 7.24 -2.97
CA ARG A 45 11.46 8.20 -1.91
C ARG A 45 10.82 9.57 -2.06
N ALA A 46 10.11 9.82 -3.14
CA ALA A 46 9.41 11.07 -3.36
C ALA A 46 8.39 11.38 -2.26
N CYS A 47 7.74 10.35 -1.69
CA CYS A 47 6.81 10.57 -0.59
C CYS A 47 7.49 11.05 0.70
N GLU A 48 8.75 10.70 0.92
CA GLU A 48 9.53 11.15 2.07
C GLU A 48 9.94 12.62 1.97
N THR A 49 10.03 13.14 0.75
CA THR A 49 10.39 14.54 0.50
C THR A 49 9.18 15.48 0.45
N ARG A 50 7.97 14.93 0.31
CA ARG A 50 6.76 15.74 0.38
C ARG A 50 6.50 16.22 1.80
N GLN A 51 5.87 17.38 1.91
CA GLN A 51 5.60 18.00 3.19
C GLN A 51 4.67 17.18 4.08
N ASP A 52 3.67 16.53 3.49
CA ASP A 52 2.69 15.70 4.20
C ASP A 52 3.09 14.23 4.34
N HIS A 53 4.13 13.79 3.63
CA HIS A 53 4.60 12.40 3.59
C HIS A 53 3.53 11.37 3.24
N ARG A 54 2.39 11.79 2.71
CA ARG A 54 1.28 10.88 2.39
C ARG A 54 1.55 10.16 1.08
N PRO A 55 1.49 8.82 1.06
CA PRO A 55 1.68 8.07 -0.16
C PRO A 55 0.54 8.25 -1.15
N MET A 56 0.85 8.18 -2.43
CA MET A 56 -0.11 8.25 -3.53
C MET A 56 0.31 7.32 -4.67
N LEU A 57 -0.58 7.06 -5.61
CA LEU A 57 -0.33 6.13 -6.71
C LEU A 57 0.91 6.49 -7.54
N SER A 58 1.22 7.77 -7.70
CA SER A 58 2.42 8.21 -8.41
C SER A 58 3.72 7.77 -7.72
N ASP A 59 3.69 7.39 -6.44
CA ASP A 59 4.85 6.88 -5.72
C ASP A 59 5.22 5.44 -6.13
N LEU A 60 4.36 4.80 -6.92
CA LEU A 60 4.63 3.51 -7.58
C LEU A 60 5.32 3.69 -8.95
N ARG A 61 6.11 4.74 -9.13
CA ARG A 61 6.67 5.18 -10.41
C ARG A 61 7.40 4.11 -11.22
N GLU A 62 8.24 3.34 -10.57
CA GLU A 62 8.97 2.25 -11.22
C GLU A 62 8.09 1.03 -11.46
N SER A 63 6.83 1.15 -11.11
CA SER A 63 5.88 0.07 -11.01
C SER A 63 4.52 0.46 -11.60
N GLY A 64 4.50 1.25 -12.68
CA GLY A 64 3.26 1.65 -13.35
C GLY A 64 2.39 0.46 -13.73
N ALA A 65 3.01 -0.66 -14.07
CA ALA A 65 2.30 -1.90 -14.35
C ALA A 65 1.58 -2.44 -13.11
N ILE A 66 2.15 -2.27 -11.91
CA ILE A 66 1.50 -2.69 -10.65
C ILE A 66 0.17 -1.95 -10.48
N GLU A 67 0.17 -0.65 -10.72
CA GLU A 67 -1.05 0.16 -10.63
C GLU A 67 -2.13 -0.34 -11.59
N GLN A 68 -1.74 -0.71 -12.80
CA GLN A 68 -2.67 -1.22 -13.81
C GLN A 68 -3.15 -2.64 -13.51
N ASP A 69 -2.25 -3.52 -13.08
CA ASP A 69 -2.55 -4.94 -12.88
C ASP A 69 -3.30 -5.20 -11.56
N ALA A 70 -3.02 -4.44 -10.51
CA ALA A 70 -3.63 -4.64 -9.21
C ALA A 70 -5.13 -4.31 -9.23
N ASP A 71 -5.93 -5.15 -8.61
CA ASP A 71 -7.35 -4.87 -8.38
C ASP A 71 -7.56 -3.90 -7.21
N VAL A 72 -6.67 -3.99 -6.21
CA VAL A 72 -6.69 -3.13 -5.03
C VAL A 72 -5.27 -2.66 -4.77
N VAL A 73 -5.11 -1.36 -4.52
CA VAL A 73 -3.86 -0.77 -4.04
C VAL A 73 -4.15 -0.08 -2.72
N MET A 74 -3.41 -0.50 -1.69
CA MET A 74 -3.51 0.08 -0.36
C MET A 74 -2.16 0.59 0.09
N PHE A 75 -2.13 1.77 0.69
CA PHE A 75 -0.95 2.32 1.33
C PHE A 75 -1.10 2.29 2.84
N LEU A 76 0.01 2.06 3.53
CA LEU A 76 0.09 2.21 4.97
C LEU A 76 0.78 3.53 5.30
N TYR A 77 0.18 4.31 6.17
CA TYR A 77 0.69 5.61 6.59
C TYR A 77 0.56 5.77 8.10
N ARG A 78 1.59 6.33 8.72
CA ARG A 78 1.60 6.69 10.14
C ARG A 78 2.19 8.07 10.28
N ASP A 79 1.39 9.02 10.78
CA ASP A 79 1.85 10.38 10.99
C ASP A 79 2.92 10.47 12.09
N ASP A 80 2.79 9.69 13.15
CA ASP A 80 3.75 9.67 14.26
C ASP A 80 5.15 9.15 13.88
N TYR A 81 5.27 8.45 12.76
CA TYR A 81 6.56 8.04 12.22
C TYR A 81 7.37 9.22 11.70
N TYR A 82 6.71 10.21 11.10
CA TYR A 82 7.35 11.39 10.52
C TYR A 82 7.31 12.60 11.44
N ASN A 83 6.29 12.73 12.26
CA ASN A 83 6.03 13.88 13.11
C ASN A 83 5.91 13.45 14.57
N LYS A 84 6.93 13.78 15.39
CA LYS A 84 6.95 13.42 16.81
C LYS A 84 5.92 14.18 17.64
N ASP A 85 5.49 15.34 17.15
CA ASP A 85 4.50 16.21 17.81
C ASP A 85 3.09 16.01 17.23
N THR A 86 2.84 14.86 16.63
CA THR A 86 1.53 14.55 16.04
C THR A 86 0.41 14.57 17.06
N GLU A 87 -0.76 15.05 16.65
CA GLU A 87 -1.99 14.96 17.43
C GLU A 87 -2.60 13.55 17.40
N HIS A 88 -2.06 12.66 16.58
CA HIS A 88 -2.58 11.31 16.33
C HIS A 88 -1.52 10.22 16.62
N PRO A 89 -0.99 10.14 17.88
CA PRO A 89 0.00 9.12 18.20
C PRO A 89 -0.60 7.72 18.10
N ASN A 90 0.20 6.77 17.62
CA ASN A 90 -0.18 5.37 17.44
C ASN A 90 -1.35 5.14 16.48
N GLU A 91 -1.76 6.13 15.72
CA GLU A 91 -2.73 5.94 14.65
C GLU A 91 -2.03 5.56 13.36
N ALA A 92 -2.58 4.58 12.67
CA ALA A 92 -2.18 4.19 11.33
C ALA A 92 -3.35 4.33 10.38
N GLU A 93 -3.07 4.71 9.16
CA GLU A 93 -4.09 4.81 8.13
C GLU A 93 -3.81 3.77 7.04
N VAL A 94 -4.85 3.05 6.65
CA VAL A 94 -4.86 2.24 5.44
C VAL A 94 -5.57 3.04 4.36
N ILE A 95 -4.82 3.54 3.41
CA ILE A 95 -5.33 4.38 2.33
C ILE A 95 -5.63 3.48 1.14
N ILE A 96 -6.90 3.27 0.84
CA ILE A 96 -7.33 2.50 -0.32
C ILE A 96 -7.33 3.45 -1.51
N ALA A 97 -6.24 3.43 -2.28
CA ALA A 97 -6.03 4.36 -3.39
C ALA A 97 -6.63 3.86 -4.71
N LYS A 98 -6.80 2.54 -4.83
CA LYS A 98 -7.46 1.92 -5.98
C LYS A 98 -8.26 0.72 -5.49
N GLN A 99 -9.47 0.58 -6.00
CA GLN A 99 -10.32 -0.59 -5.77
C GLN A 99 -11.29 -0.73 -6.94
N ARG A 100 -11.17 -1.82 -7.72
CA ARG A 100 -12.00 -2.01 -8.93
C ARG A 100 -13.48 -2.19 -8.62
N ASN A 101 -13.79 -2.91 -7.55
CA ASN A 101 -15.15 -3.29 -7.20
C ASN A 101 -15.67 -2.61 -5.94
N GLY A 102 -15.12 -1.44 -5.61
CA GLY A 102 -15.53 -0.72 -4.42
C GLY A 102 -15.00 0.71 -4.40
N PRO A 103 -15.36 1.51 -3.39
CA PRO A 103 -14.90 2.88 -3.26
C PRO A 103 -13.46 2.95 -2.78
N ILE A 104 -12.79 4.04 -3.14
CA ILE A 104 -11.55 4.44 -2.47
C ILE A 104 -11.87 5.12 -1.14
N GLY A 105 -10.92 5.16 -0.24
CA GLY A 105 -11.11 5.79 1.06
C GLY A 105 -9.97 5.49 2.01
N THR A 106 -10.14 5.87 3.25
CA THR A 106 -9.13 5.68 4.30
C THR A 106 -9.74 5.03 5.52
N VAL A 107 -9.08 4.01 6.04
CA VAL A 107 -9.44 3.33 7.28
C VAL A 107 -8.39 3.63 8.33
N THR A 108 -8.81 4.10 9.50
CA THR A 108 -7.92 4.37 10.61
C THR A 108 -7.83 3.14 11.52
N LEU A 109 -6.60 2.77 11.85
CA LEU A 109 -6.28 1.69 12.78
C LEU A 109 -5.42 2.24 13.91
N ILE A 110 -5.37 1.52 15.02
CA ILE A 110 -4.45 1.80 16.12
C ILE A 110 -3.27 0.84 16.04
N TRP A 111 -2.07 1.40 16.05
CA TRP A 111 -0.83 0.64 16.12
C TRP A 111 -0.47 0.40 17.58
N LYS A 112 -0.27 -0.85 17.94
CA LYS A 112 0.21 -1.25 19.27
C LYS A 112 1.63 -1.78 19.17
N PRO A 113 2.64 -0.93 19.40
CA PRO A 113 4.03 -1.31 19.24
C PRO A 113 4.46 -2.43 20.20
N GLU A 114 3.88 -2.49 21.40
CA GLU A 114 4.20 -3.54 22.38
C GLU A 114 3.89 -4.94 21.85
N TYR A 115 2.90 -5.05 20.99
CA TYR A 115 2.45 -6.32 20.40
C TYR A 115 2.74 -6.44 18.92
N THR A 116 3.37 -5.43 18.32
CA THR A 116 3.56 -5.36 16.86
C THR A 116 2.25 -5.66 16.11
N LYS A 117 1.18 -4.99 16.49
CA LYS A 117 -0.18 -5.32 16.05
C LYS A 117 -1.00 -4.07 15.73
N PHE A 118 -1.80 -4.18 14.68
CA PHE A 118 -2.86 -3.21 14.40
C PHE A 118 -4.18 -3.70 14.99
N VAL A 119 -4.94 -2.78 15.56
CA VAL A 119 -6.30 -3.04 16.04
C VAL A 119 -7.24 -1.98 15.48
N ASN A 120 -8.52 -2.28 15.47
CA ASN A 120 -9.51 -1.33 15.01
C ASN A 120 -9.53 -0.10 15.93
N ALA A 121 -9.65 1.08 15.33
CA ALA A 121 -9.88 2.30 16.08
C ALA A 121 -11.26 2.22 16.73
N ALA A 122 -11.37 2.64 18.00
CA ALA A 122 -12.66 2.74 18.65
C ALA A 122 -13.53 3.77 17.89
N ARG A 123 -14.75 3.38 17.53
CA ARG A 123 -15.70 4.34 16.99
C ARG A 123 -16.04 5.37 18.06
N PRO A 124 -16.08 6.68 17.74
CA PRO A 124 -16.57 7.63 18.70
C PRO A 124 -17.98 7.25 19.10
N GLN A 125 -18.22 7.14 20.41
CA GLN A 125 -19.58 6.98 20.93
C GLN A 125 -20.31 8.29 20.69
N GLY A 126 -21.15 8.34 19.72
CA GLY A 126 -21.89 9.55 19.39
C GLY A 126 -22.40 9.51 17.97
N GLY A 127 -23.45 8.88 17.75
CA GLY A 127 -24.05 8.72 16.44
C GLY A 127 -24.42 7.28 16.26
N GLY A 128 -25.37 6.91 17.05
CA GLY A 128 -26.03 5.64 16.90
C GLY A 128 -26.57 5.46 15.52
N GLN A 129 -26.80 4.26 15.18
CA GLN A 129 -27.58 3.83 14.03
C GLN A 129 -26.83 4.01 12.75
N ASP A 130 -26.48 3.02 12.14
CA ASP A 130 -27.06 1.80 11.80
C ASP A 130 -26.24 0.99 10.91
N ALA A 131 -26.27 -0.08 11.17
CA ALA A 131 -26.73 -1.17 10.36
C ALA A 131 -26.26 -1.24 8.96
#